data_916ba30040e0b375c378d29074c8a2ba
#
_entry.id   916ba30040e0b375c378d29074c8a2ba
#
_cell.length_a   1.000
_cell.length_b   1.000
_cell.length_c   1.000
_cell.angle_alpha   90.00
_cell.angle_beta   90.00
_cell.angle_gamma   90.00
#
_symmetry.space_group_name_H-M   'P 1'
#
loop_
_entity.id
_entity.type
_entity.pdbx_description
1 polymer ?
#
loop_
_entity_poly.entity_id
_entity_poly.type
_entity_poly.pdbx_seq_one_letter_code
_entity_poly.pdbx_strand_id
1 'polypeptide(L)'
;MTADTSTPGFHRFTDELVRHLDWFAERGRKVSFWWRDDDAIEPTPALERMLALVNEHEVDLALAVIPKDATAALAERLADEPHAFVLQHGWQHKNFQLKALGEKAAELGSRRDPDELMGQLKTGKARLDSLFGDKFIPAIVPPWNRIAPGISRRLPGIGLPGLSTFTFFNPPRAHQVQSHIDILKWKKPVRFIGWESARLRFDLQLTRRRNTGSEPVGLLTHHLAHDDASFEFLEKFLAIAAHHDGAEWPRVKDLFG
;
A
#
# COMPACT_ATOMS: atom_id res chain seq x y z
N MET A 1 1.45 2.84 -37.00
CA MET A 1 2.47 3.67 -36.32
C MET A 1 1.73 4.61 -35.41
N THR A 2 1.50 4.18 -34.18
CA THR A 2 0.94 5.04 -33.12
C THR A 2 2.06 5.96 -32.64
N ALA A 3 1.85 7.27 -32.76
CA ALA A 3 2.80 8.27 -32.27
C ALA A 3 3.05 8.01 -30.79
N ASP A 4 4.32 7.81 -30.42
CA ASP A 4 4.78 7.72 -29.05
C ASP A 4 4.54 9.07 -28.36
N THR A 5 3.43 9.17 -27.61
CA THR A 5 3.05 10.35 -26.83
C THR A 5 3.69 10.33 -25.44
N SER A 6 4.86 9.70 -25.29
CA SER A 6 5.57 9.72 -24.02
C SER A 6 5.91 11.15 -23.62
N THR A 7 5.25 11.63 -22.60
CA THR A 7 5.50 12.96 -22.05
C THR A 7 6.96 13.07 -21.57
N PRO A 8 7.65 14.21 -21.73
CA PRO A 8 9.04 14.40 -21.31
C PRO A 8 9.30 14.03 -19.83
N GLY A 9 8.26 14.01 -19.00
CA GLY A 9 8.34 13.57 -17.61
C GLY A 9 8.50 12.07 -17.43
N PHE A 10 7.92 11.26 -18.33
CA PHE A 10 8.04 9.81 -18.28
C PHE A 10 9.49 9.36 -18.49
N HIS A 11 10.16 9.84 -19.55
CA HIS A 11 11.55 9.45 -19.81
C HIS A 11 12.49 9.81 -18.66
N ARG A 12 12.34 11.00 -18.08
CA ARG A 12 13.13 11.39 -16.91
C ARG A 12 12.89 10.49 -15.69
N PHE A 13 11.64 10.10 -15.47
CA PHE A 13 11.29 9.16 -14.40
C PHE A 13 11.96 7.80 -14.62
N THR A 14 11.81 7.23 -15.83
CA THR A 14 12.34 5.90 -16.16
C THR A 14 13.87 5.87 -16.12
N ASP A 15 14.53 6.86 -16.72
CA ASP A 15 16.00 6.96 -16.72
C ASP A 15 16.55 7.06 -15.29
N GLU A 16 15.89 7.81 -14.43
CA GLU A 16 16.32 7.96 -13.04
C GLU A 16 16.03 6.71 -12.21
N LEU A 17 14.89 6.06 -12.41
CA LEU A 17 14.56 4.79 -11.77
C LEU A 17 15.60 3.72 -12.15
N VAL A 18 15.85 3.53 -13.44
CA VAL A 18 16.86 2.57 -13.94
C VAL A 18 18.23 2.87 -13.37
N ARG A 19 18.69 4.13 -13.40
CA ARG A 19 19.98 4.54 -12.80
C ARG A 19 20.09 4.19 -11.32
N HIS A 20 18.97 4.26 -10.55
CA HIS A 20 18.97 3.83 -9.16
C HIS A 20 19.07 2.31 -9.04
N LEU A 21 18.31 1.57 -9.85
CA LEU A 21 18.32 0.11 -9.81
C LEU A 21 19.66 -0.46 -10.27
N ASP A 22 20.26 0.07 -11.34
CA ASP A 22 21.61 -0.25 -11.77
C ASP A 22 22.64 -0.08 -10.66
N TRP A 23 22.54 1.05 -9.92
CA TRP A 23 23.44 1.28 -8.78
C TRP A 23 23.40 0.17 -7.72
N PHE A 24 22.21 -0.40 -7.46
CA PHE A 24 22.07 -1.55 -6.56
C PHE A 24 22.64 -2.81 -7.19
N ALA A 25 22.27 -3.12 -8.45
CA ALA A 25 22.71 -4.31 -9.17
C ALA A 25 24.23 -4.39 -9.30
N GLU A 26 24.90 -3.30 -9.71
CA GLU A 26 26.37 -3.20 -9.85
C GLU A 26 27.13 -3.49 -8.54
N ARG A 27 26.45 -3.38 -7.39
CA ARG A 27 27.01 -3.62 -6.05
C ARG A 27 26.55 -4.93 -5.45
N GLY A 28 25.92 -5.81 -6.23
CA GLY A 28 25.35 -7.06 -5.76
C GLY A 28 24.27 -6.85 -4.68
N ARG A 29 23.58 -5.70 -4.70
CA ARG A 29 22.51 -5.35 -3.77
C ARG A 29 21.18 -5.26 -4.51
N LYS A 30 20.10 -5.39 -3.75
CA LYS A 30 18.74 -5.15 -4.26
C LYS A 30 18.02 -4.16 -3.35
N VAL A 31 17.16 -3.35 -3.94
CA VAL A 31 16.17 -2.58 -3.20
C VAL A 31 14.86 -3.33 -3.21
N SER A 32 14.28 -3.52 -2.03
CA SER A 32 12.99 -4.19 -1.90
C SER A 32 11.85 -3.19 -2.13
N PHE A 33 10.83 -3.62 -2.90
CA PHE A 33 9.58 -2.91 -3.09
C PHE A 33 8.42 -3.73 -2.53
N TRP A 34 7.33 -3.06 -2.15
CA TRP A 34 6.05 -3.70 -1.87
C TRP A 34 4.90 -2.78 -2.23
N TRP A 35 3.73 -3.35 -2.43
CA TRP A 35 2.58 -2.63 -2.95
C TRP A 35 1.35 -2.83 -2.06
N ARG A 36 0.75 -1.73 -1.60
CA ARG A 36 -0.48 -1.69 -0.82
C ARG A 36 -1.52 -0.85 -1.54
N ASP A 37 -2.73 -1.37 -1.63
CA ASP A 37 -3.90 -0.66 -2.13
C ASP A 37 -4.97 -0.56 -1.04
N ASP A 38 -5.46 0.64 -0.77
CA ASP A 38 -6.40 0.91 0.31
C ASP A 38 -7.86 1.01 -0.19
N ASP A 39 -8.83 0.83 0.72
CA ASP A 39 -10.27 1.00 0.57
C ASP A 39 -11.04 -0.11 -0.17
N ALA A 40 -10.47 -1.30 -0.35
CA ALA A 40 -11.18 -2.40 -1.00
C ALA A 40 -12.36 -2.92 -0.16
N ILE A 41 -13.51 -3.18 -0.81
CA ILE A 41 -14.71 -3.79 -0.20
C ILE A 41 -15.38 -4.84 -1.09
N GLU A 42 -15.30 -4.68 -2.41
CA GLU A 42 -15.95 -5.53 -3.40
C GLU A 42 -15.13 -5.60 -4.71
N PRO A 43 -15.41 -6.56 -5.60
CA PRO A 43 -14.82 -6.59 -6.93
C PRO A 43 -15.28 -5.38 -7.75
N THR A 44 -14.32 -4.74 -8.45
CA THR A 44 -14.59 -3.61 -9.33
C THR A 44 -13.76 -3.71 -10.61
N PRO A 45 -14.16 -3.08 -11.71
CA PRO A 45 -13.34 -3.04 -12.93
C PRO A 45 -11.93 -2.47 -12.69
N ALA A 46 -11.79 -1.53 -11.75
CA ALA A 46 -10.49 -0.96 -11.37
C ALA A 46 -9.63 -2.00 -10.63
N LEU A 47 -10.22 -2.80 -9.73
CA LEU A 47 -9.52 -3.90 -9.07
C LEU A 47 -9.08 -4.96 -10.10
N GLU A 48 -9.91 -5.30 -11.08
CA GLU A 48 -9.53 -6.26 -12.12
C GLU A 48 -8.31 -5.78 -12.93
N ARG A 49 -8.22 -4.49 -13.25
CA ARG A 49 -7.03 -3.91 -13.90
C ARG A 49 -5.78 -4.05 -13.01
N MET A 50 -5.92 -3.85 -11.70
CA MET A 50 -4.83 -4.03 -10.74
C MET A 50 -4.36 -5.49 -10.69
N LEU A 51 -5.31 -6.43 -10.59
CA LEU A 51 -5.01 -7.87 -10.54
C LEU A 51 -4.36 -8.37 -11.84
N ALA A 52 -4.74 -7.82 -12.99
CA ALA A 52 -4.09 -8.12 -14.26
C ALA A 52 -2.59 -7.73 -14.22
N LEU A 53 -2.25 -6.53 -13.73
CA LEU A 53 -0.86 -6.08 -13.57
C LEU A 53 -0.08 -6.94 -12.57
N VAL A 54 -0.72 -7.29 -11.45
CA VAL A 54 -0.17 -8.15 -10.41
C VAL A 54 0.25 -9.51 -10.99
N ASN A 55 -0.63 -10.12 -11.78
CA ASN A 55 -0.39 -11.42 -12.40
C ASN A 55 0.62 -11.34 -13.56
N GLU A 56 0.59 -10.27 -14.37
CA GLU A 56 1.54 -10.06 -15.45
C GLU A 56 2.98 -9.95 -14.96
N HIS A 57 3.16 -9.28 -13.81
CA HIS A 57 4.51 -9.00 -13.28
C HIS A 57 4.90 -9.90 -12.09
N GLU A 58 4.04 -10.82 -11.68
CA GLU A 58 4.25 -11.77 -10.56
C GLU A 58 4.67 -11.07 -9.25
N VAL A 59 4.08 -9.88 -8.98
CA VAL A 59 4.32 -9.10 -7.75
C VAL A 59 3.15 -9.21 -6.79
N ASP A 60 3.41 -9.27 -5.50
CA ASP A 60 2.34 -9.34 -4.51
C ASP A 60 1.68 -7.97 -4.27
N LEU A 61 0.35 -7.98 -4.17
CA LEU A 61 -0.49 -6.84 -3.79
C LEU A 61 -1.14 -7.08 -2.43
N ALA A 62 -0.95 -6.15 -1.52
CA ALA A 62 -1.64 -6.12 -0.24
C ALA A 62 -2.88 -5.20 -0.32
N LEU A 63 -4.07 -5.79 -0.36
CA LEU A 63 -5.34 -5.06 -0.32
C LEU A 63 -5.73 -4.75 1.13
N ALA A 64 -5.75 -3.50 1.52
CA ALA A 64 -6.31 -3.08 2.80
C ALA A 64 -7.84 -3.01 2.67
N VAL A 65 -8.49 -4.03 3.20
CA VAL A 65 -9.94 -4.26 3.09
C VAL A 65 -10.65 -3.69 4.30
N ILE A 66 -11.75 -2.93 4.07
CA ILE A 66 -12.61 -2.39 5.13
C ILE A 66 -13.51 -3.52 5.66
N PRO A 67 -13.30 -4.02 6.90
CA PRO A 67 -13.96 -5.25 7.36
C PRO A 67 -15.49 -5.16 7.37
N LYS A 68 -16.04 -4.04 7.78
CA LYS A 68 -17.50 -3.86 7.93
C LYS A 68 -18.25 -4.07 6.62
N ASP A 69 -17.68 -3.59 5.53
CA ASP A 69 -18.32 -3.54 4.22
C ASP A 69 -17.78 -4.59 3.24
N ALA A 70 -16.78 -5.39 3.66
CA ALA A 70 -16.22 -6.46 2.85
C ALA A 70 -17.28 -7.48 2.41
N THR A 71 -17.33 -7.79 1.12
CA THR A 71 -18.31 -8.72 0.51
C THR A 71 -17.75 -10.12 0.34
N ALA A 72 -18.64 -11.12 0.34
CA ALA A 72 -18.27 -12.50 -0.03
C ALA A 72 -17.78 -12.57 -1.50
N ALA A 73 -18.31 -11.75 -2.38
CA ALA A 73 -17.88 -11.68 -3.78
C ALA A 73 -16.40 -11.27 -3.91
N LEU A 74 -15.90 -10.37 -3.04
CA LEU A 74 -14.48 -10.06 -3.02
C LEU A 74 -13.63 -11.27 -2.57
N ALA A 75 -14.11 -12.00 -1.56
CA ALA A 75 -13.41 -13.19 -1.08
C ALA A 75 -13.37 -14.29 -2.15
N GLU A 76 -14.48 -14.56 -2.82
CA GLU A 76 -14.56 -15.48 -3.96
C GLU A 76 -13.62 -15.06 -5.10
N ARG A 77 -13.61 -13.77 -5.44
CA ARG A 77 -12.75 -13.23 -6.51
C ARG A 77 -11.25 -13.38 -6.20
N LEU A 78 -10.85 -13.25 -4.94
CA LEU A 78 -9.45 -13.32 -4.53
C LEU A 78 -8.98 -14.73 -4.17
N ALA A 79 -9.88 -15.71 -4.06
CA ALA A 79 -9.56 -17.06 -3.60
C ALA A 79 -8.42 -17.71 -4.41
N ASP A 80 -8.48 -17.60 -5.73
CA ASP A 80 -7.53 -18.19 -6.67
C ASP A 80 -6.43 -17.21 -7.13
N GLU A 81 -6.38 -15.99 -6.57
CA GLU A 81 -5.34 -15.00 -6.94
C GLU A 81 -4.03 -15.26 -6.18
N PRO A 82 -2.96 -15.75 -6.83
CA PRO A 82 -1.76 -16.17 -6.12
C PRO A 82 -1.00 -15.01 -5.48
N HIS A 83 -1.16 -13.81 -6.02
CA HIS A 83 -0.41 -12.62 -5.66
C HIS A 83 -1.24 -11.54 -4.93
N ALA A 84 -2.49 -11.81 -4.56
CA ALA A 84 -3.32 -10.89 -3.80
C ALA A 84 -3.49 -11.36 -2.36
N PHE A 85 -3.21 -10.48 -1.40
CA PHE A 85 -3.34 -10.71 0.04
C PHE A 85 -4.16 -9.60 0.68
N VAL A 86 -4.76 -9.89 1.82
CA VAL A 86 -5.68 -8.98 2.51
C VAL A 86 -5.08 -8.51 3.82
N LEU A 87 -5.09 -7.22 4.07
CA LEU A 87 -4.81 -6.56 5.34
C LEU A 87 -6.10 -5.92 5.87
N GLN A 88 -6.17 -5.68 7.17
CA GLN A 88 -7.33 -5.04 7.79
C GLN A 88 -7.27 -3.51 7.69
N HIS A 89 -8.25 -2.88 7.02
CA HIS A 89 -8.35 -1.41 6.92
C HIS A 89 -9.29 -0.82 7.98
N GLY A 90 -8.78 -0.63 9.20
CA GLY A 90 -9.60 -0.19 10.33
C GLY A 90 -10.77 -1.13 10.62
N TRP A 91 -11.96 -0.57 10.86
CA TRP A 91 -13.23 -1.29 10.96
C TRP A 91 -14.24 -0.85 9.91
N GLN A 92 -14.49 0.45 9.78
CA GLN A 92 -15.58 0.99 8.94
C GLN A 92 -15.20 2.25 8.15
N HIS A 93 -13.93 2.62 8.15
CA HIS A 93 -13.38 3.81 7.49
C HIS A 93 -14.16 5.11 7.82
N LYS A 94 -14.54 5.29 9.10
CA LYS A 94 -15.27 6.46 9.55
C LYS A 94 -14.39 7.42 10.34
N ASN A 95 -14.47 8.71 10.01
CA ASN A 95 -13.76 9.75 10.76
C ASN A 95 -14.49 10.09 12.08
N PHE A 96 -13.76 10.04 13.19
CA PHE A 96 -14.25 10.42 14.51
C PHE A 96 -13.56 11.67 15.08
N GLN A 97 -12.68 12.30 14.31
CA GLN A 97 -11.99 13.51 14.71
C GLN A 97 -12.81 14.76 14.37
N LEU A 98 -12.59 15.85 15.12
CA LEU A 98 -13.34 17.09 14.96
C LEU A 98 -12.58 18.07 14.05
N LYS A 99 -13.01 18.18 12.81
CA LYS A 99 -12.44 19.13 11.85
C LYS A 99 -12.49 20.59 12.37
N ALA A 100 -13.52 20.93 13.12
CA ALA A 100 -13.66 22.28 13.71
C ALA A 100 -12.53 22.63 14.70
N LEU A 101 -11.86 21.62 15.28
CA LEU A 101 -10.69 21.79 16.15
C LEU A 101 -9.36 21.65 15.39
N GLY A 102 -9.36 21.65 14.06
CA GLY A 102 -8.16 21.49 13.25
C GLY A 102 -7.60 20.05 13.21
N GLU A 103 -8.35 19.09 13.77
CA GLU A 103 -7.91 17.69 13.78
C GLU A 103 -7.99 17.04 12.42
N LYS A 104 -6.98 16.23 12.12
CA LYS A 104 -6.96 15.45 10.88
C LYS A 104 -7.83 14.20 11.03
N ALA A 105 -8.52 13.82 9.94
CA ALA A 105 -9.35 12.62 9.94
C ALA A 105 -8.61 11.39 10.45
N ALA A 106 -9.24 10.62 11.34
CA ALA A 106 -8.78 9.33 11.82
C ALA A 106 -9.94 8.50 12.35
N GLU A 107 -9.94 7.21 12.06
CA GLU A 107 -10.82 6.24 12.71
C GLU A 107 -10.21 5.77 14.03
N LEU A 108 -8.92 5.49 14.02
CA LEU A 108 -8.16 4.93 15.15
C LEU A 108 -7.48 6.02 15.98
N GLY A 109 -8.13 7.20 16.06
CA GLY A 109 -7.65 8.34 16.82
C GLY A 109 -7.99 8.28 18.32
N SER A 110 -7.55 9.30 19.08
CA SER A 110 -7.66 9.35 20.54
C SER A 110 -9.04 9.76 21.08
N ARG A 111 -10.02 10.11 20.22
CA ARG A 111 -11.34 10.56 20.66
C ARG A 111 -12.33 9.45 20.96
N ARG A 112 -11.98 8.23 20.61
CA ARG A 112 -12.83 7.07 20.85
C ARG A 112 -12.44 6.35 22.12
N ASP A 113 -13.41 5.70 22.74
CA ASP A 113 -13.14 4.76 23.81
C ASP A 113 -12.22 3.65 23.28
N PRO A 114 -11.05 3.43 23.93
CA PRO A 114 -10.08 2.45 23.45
C PRO A 114 -10.59 1.00 23.48
N ASP A 115 -11.44 0.64 24.45
CA ASP A 115 -11.92 -0.73 24.60
C ASP A 115 -12.99 -1.05 23.56
N GLU A 116 -13.90 -0.09 23.29
CA GLU A 116 -14.86 -0.19 22.19
C GLU A 116 -14.12 -0.36 20.84
N LEU A 117 -13.10 0.48 20.62
CA LEU A 117 -12.32 0.43 19.39
C LEU A 117 -11.59 -0.90 19.22
N MET A 118 -10.94 -1.40 20.29
CA MET A 118 -10.29 -2.71 20.26
C MET A 118 -11.28 -3.84 20.02
N GLY A 119 -12.50 -3.77 20.57
CA GLY A 119 -13.57 -4.72 20.29
C GLY A 119 -13.97 -4.74 18.81
N GLN A 120 -14.13 -3.56 18.19
CA GLN A 120 -14.42 -3.45 16.76
C GLN A 120 -13.30 -3.99 15.88
N LEU A 121 -12.04 -3.69 16.20
CA LEU A 121 -10.89 -4.23 15.46
C LEU A 121 -10.79 -5.75 15.55
N LYS A 122 -11.06 -6.32 16.74
CA LYS A 122 -11.13 -7.78 16.93
C LYS A 122 -12.27 -8.40 16.11
N THR A 123 -13.44 -7.77 16.06
CA THR A 123 -14.55 -8.20 15.21
C THR A 123 -14.18 -8.15 13.72
N GLY A 124 -13.49 -7.07 13.30
CA GLY A 124 -12.99 -6.93 11.93
C GLY A 124 -12.02 -8.04 11.55
N LYS A 125 -11.05 -8.34 12.45
CA LYS A 125 -10.13 -9.46 12.26
C LYS A 125 -10.86 -10.78 12.05
N ALA A 126 -11.77 -11.12 12.96
CA ALA A 126 -12.51 -12.38 12.88
C ALA A 126 -13.33 -12.49 11.59
N ARG A 127 -13.91 -11.36 11.12
CA ARG A 127 -14.64 -11.32 9.84
C ARG A 127 -13.71 -11.55 8.65
N LEU A 128 -12.55 -10.91 8.61
CA LEU A 128 -11.60 -11.09 7.50
C LEU A 128 -10.97 -12.48 7.52
N ASP A 129 -10.63 -13.03 8.70
CA ASP A 129 -10.21 -14.43 8.84
C ASP A 129 -11.26 -15.40 8.22
N SER A 130 -12.55 -15.18 8.54
CA SER A 130 -13.63 -16.03 8.04
C SER A 130 -13.86 -15.90 6.53
N LEU A 131 -13.71 -14.69 5.96
CA LEU A 131 -13.95 -14.46 4.55
C LEU A 131 -12.77 -14.88 3.66
N PHE A 132 -11.55 -14.61 4.09
CA PHE A 132 -10.37 -14.69 3.23
C PHE A 132 -9.38 -15.81 3.61
N GLY A 133 -9.56 -16.46 4.77
CA GLY A 133 -8.70 -17.57 5.21
C GLY A 133 -7.21 -17.22 5.09
N ASP A 134 -6.46 -18.06 4.40
CA ASP A 134 -5.00 -17.93 4.21
C ASP A 134 -4.55 -16.70 3.41
N LYS A 135 -5.50 -15.99 2.78
CA LYS A 135 -5.22 -14.70 2.11
C LYS A 135 -5.14 -13.54 3.09
N PHE A 136 -5.77 -13.67 4.27
CA PHE A 136 -5.71 -12.62 5.29
C PHE A 136 -4.41 -12.70 6.08
N ILE A 137 -3.69 -11.58 6.12
CA ILE A 137 -2.49 -11.40 6.93
C ILE A 137 -2.87 -10.51 8.12
N PRO A 138 -2.59 -10.92 9.37
CA PRO A 138 -3.04 -10.22 10.57
C PRO A 138 -2.25 -8.91 10.81
N ALA A 139 -2.40 -7.99 9.89
CA ALA A 139 -1.83 -6.65 9.95
C ALA A 139 -2.92 -5.59 9.76
N ILE A 140 -2.77 -4.46 10.46
CA ILE A 140 -3.70 -3.34 10.37
C ILE A 140 -3.12 -2.19 9.52
N VAL A 141 -3.96 -1.65 8.67
CA VAL A 141 -3.76 -0.40 7.95
C VAL A 141 -4.76 0.61 8.51
N PRO A 142 -4.34 1.60 9.31
CA PRO A 142 -5.25 2.59 9.85
C PRO A 142 -5.81 3.48 8.72
N PRO A 143 -7.14 3.70 8.63
CA PRO A 143 -7.69 4.70 7.73
C PRO A 143 -7.00 6.06 7.87
N TRP A 144 -6.75 6.70 6.74
CA TRP A 144 -5.93 7.93 6.62
C TRP A 144 -4.51 7.78 7.16
N ASN A 145 -4.02 6.54 7.33
CA ASN A 145 -2.70 6.24 7.89
C ASN A 145 -2.46 6.83 9.30
N ARG A 146 -3.53 6.95 10.12
CA ARG A 146 -3.46 7.57 11.46
C ARG A 146 -3.99 6.66 12.54
N ILE A 147 -3.14 6.43 13.55
CA ILE A 147 -3.46 5.62 14.71
C ILE A 147 -2.90 6.28 15.99
N ALA A 148 -3.68 6.28 17.05
CA ALA A 148 -3.21 6.74 18.35
C ALA A 148 -2.18 5.75 18.95
N PRO A 149 -1.09 6.24 19.56
CA PRO A 149 -0.06 5.36 20.13
C PRO A 149 -0.58 4.37 21.16
N GLY A 150 -1.62 4.75 21.92
CA GLY A 150 -2.28 3.86 22.89
C GLY A 150 -2.98 2.69 22.22
N ILE A 151 -3.56 2.89 21.03
CA ILE A 151 -4.22 1.85 20.26
C ILE A 151 -3.17 0.93 19.61
N SER A 152 -2.14 1.50 18.96
CA SER A 152 -1.13 0.68 18.26
C SER A 152 -0.41 -0.30 19.20
N ARG A 153 -0.17 0.08 20.46
CA ARG A 153 0.45 -0.83 21.45
C ARG A 153 -0.43 -2.00 21.87
N ARG A 154 -1.75 -1.91 21.68
CA ARG A 154 -2.72 -2.96 22.07
C ARG A 154 -3.02 -3.96 20.96
N LEU A 155 -2.65 -3.66 19.72
CA LEU A 155 -2.94 -4.49 18.54
C LEU A 155 -2.46 -5.95 18.67
N PRO A 156 -1.22 -6.23 19.14
CA PRO A 156 -0.78 -7.61 19.31
C PRO A 156 -1.67 -8.43 20.24
N GLY A 157 -2.24 -7.79 21.29
CA GLY A 157 -3.14 -8.43 22.25
C GLY A 157 -4.47 -8.93 21.67
N ILE A 158 -4.84 -8.48 20.46
CA ILE A 158 -6.03 -8.97 19.74
C ILE A 158 -5.65 -9.80 18.50
N GLY A 159 -4.37 -10.17 18.36
CA GLY A 159 -3.88 -10.97 17.24
C GLY A 159 -3.68 -10.20 15.94
N LEU A 160 -3.41 -8.89 16.02
CA LEU A 160 -3.03 -8.01 14.91
C LEU A 160 -1.64 -7.42 15.17
N PRO A 161 -0.56 -8.21 15.11
CA PRO A 161 0.80 -7.71 15.36
C PRO A 161 1.30 -6.78 14.26
N GLY A 162 0.87 -6.99 13.02
CA GLY A 162 1.30 -6.21 11.86
C GLY A 162 0.68 -4.81 11.82
N LEU A 163 1.46 -3.82 11.39
CA LEU A 163 1.01 -2.44 11.20
C LEU A 163 1.65 -1.83 9.96
N SER A 164 0.83 -1.22 9.12
CA SER A 164 1.31 -0.39 8.02
C SER A 164 0.66 0.99 8.04
N THR A 165 1.48 2.03 8.06
CA THR A 165 1.04 3.43 7.92
C THR A 165 1.78 4.10 6.75
N PHE A 166 1.74 5.41 6.68
CA PHE A 166 2.47 6.19 5.68
C PHE A 166 3.52 7.05 6.36
N THR A 167 4.80 6.84 6.02
CA THR A 167 5.89 7.61 6.60
C THR A 167 7.11 7.67 5.68
N PHE A 168 7.86 8.76 5.79
CA PHE A 168 9.12 8.93 5.10
C PHE A 168 10.32 8.42 5.92
N PHE A 169 10.13 8.23 7.21
CA PHE A 169 11.22 7.86 8.10
C PHE A 169 10.67 7.20 9.36
N ASN A 170 10.90 5.90 9.45
CA ASN A 170 10.64 5.16 10.67
C ASN A 170 11.71 4.09 10.81
N PRO A 171 12.38 3.95 11.95
CA PRO A 171 13.25 2.81 12.16
C PRO A 171 12.41 1.54 12.07
N PRO A 172 12.91 0.48 11.41
CA PRO A 172 12.20 -0.78 11.31
C PRO A 172 11.80 -1.28 12.71
N ARG A 173 10.54 -1.63 12.85
CA ARG A 173 10.04 -2.35 14.02
C ARG A 173 9.55 -3.70 13.55
N ALA A 174 9.67 -4.73 14.38
CA ALA A 174 9.07 -6.01 14.09
C ALA A 174 7.60 -5.85 13.69
N HIS A 175 7.18 -6.51 12.62
CA HIS A 175 5.82 -6.49 12.10
C HIS A 175 5.28 -5.12 11.65
N GLN A 176 6.16 -4.14 11.42
CA GLN A 176 5.77 -2.82 10.93
C GLN A 176 6.44 -2.51 9.59
N VAL A 177 5.64 -2.35 8.53
CA VAL A 177 6.10 -2.03 7.18
C VAL A 177 5.32 -0.83 6.66
N GLN A 178 6.03 0.21 6.21
CA GLN A 178 5.41 1.48 5.83
C GLN A 178 5.23 1.62 4.32
N SER A 179 4.16 2.32 3.91
CA SER A 179 4.08 2.91 2.57
C SER A 179 4.78 4.26 2.54
N HIS A 180 5.36 4.61 1.40
CA HIS A 180 6.21 5.80 1.26
C HIS A 180 5.81 6.68 0.09
N ILE A 181 5.23 6.10 -0.95
CA ILE A 181 4.92 6.75 -2.22
C ILE A 181 3.43 6.56 -2.51
N ASP A 182 2.63 7.59 -2.22
CA ASP A 182 1.24 7.66 -2.67
C ASP A 182 1.22 8.26 -4.08
N ILE A 183 0.67 7.53 -5.03
CA ILE A 183 0.65 7.96 -6.44
C ILE A 183 -0.48 8.93 -6.76
N LEU A 184 -1.35 9.24 -5.80
CA LEU A 184 -2.49 10.13 -6.00
C LEU A 184 -2.28 11.53 -5.41
N LYS A 185 -2.80 12.51 -6.12
CA LYS A 185 -2.99 13.87 -5.64
C LYS A 185 -4.43 14.03 -5.16
N TRP A 186 -4.62 14.10 -3.84
CA TRP A 186 -5.92 14.14 -3.17
C TRP A 186 -6.67 15.48 -3.25
N LYS A 187 -6.10 16.50 -3.86
CA LYS A 187 -6.85 17.71 -4.19
C LYS A 187 -7.77 17.43 -5.38
N LYS A 188 -9.03 17.85 -5.27
CA LYS A 188 -10.03 17.62 -6.34
C LYS A 188 -9.67 18.39 -7.62
N PRO A 189 -9.81 17.76 -8.80
CA PRO A 189 -10.10 16.34 -8.97
C PRO A 189 -8.95 15.46 -8.49
N VAL A 190 -9.27 14.30 -7.87
CA VAL A 190 -8.27 13.30 -7.52
C VAL A 190 -7.71 12.72 -8.81
N ARG A 191 -6.40 12.58 -8.88
CA ARG A 191 -5.70 12.11 -10.09
C ARG A 191 -4.28 11.66 -9.77
N PHE A 192 -3.62 11.07 -10.74
CA PHE A 192 -2.18 10.78 -10.68
C PHE A 192 -1.36 12.02 -10.29
N ILE A 193 -0.34 11.83 -9.43
CA ILE A 193 0.55 12.93 -8.97
C ILE A 193 1.39 13.55 -10.09
N GLY A 194 1.49 12.88 -11.24
CA GLY A 194 2.34 13.26 -12.36
C GLY A 194 3.77 12.72 -12.27
N TRP A 195 4.37 12.47 -13.43
CA TRP A 195 5.68 11.84 -13.59
C TRP A 195 6.80 12.52 -12.81
N GLU A 196 6.83 13.85 -12.81
CA GLU A 196 7.87 14.60 -12.09
C GLU A 196 7.74 14.46 -10.56
N SER A 197 6.51 14.47 -10.03
CA SER A 197 6.29 14.25 -8.60
C SER A 197 6.61 12.81 -8.21
N ALA A 198 6.28 11.84 -9.06
CA ALA A 198 6.67 10.44 -8.87
C ALA A 198 8.19 10.31 -8.85
N ARG A 199 8.88 10.87 -9.85
CA ARG A 199 10.34 10.89 -9.95
C ARG A 199 10.99 11.38 -8.65
N LEU A 200 10.59 12.53 -8.16
CA LEU A 200 11.15 13.11 -6.92
C LEU A 200 10.91 12.23 -5.68
N ARG A 201 9.73 11.59 -5.58
CA ARG A 201 9.42 10.70 -4.45
C ARG A 201 10.25 9.42 -4.52
N PHE A 202 10.39 8.82 -5.70
CA PHE A 202 11.23 7.63 -5.89
C PHE A 202 12.71 7.96 -5.65
N ASP A 203 13.24 9.04 -6.22
CA ASP A 203 14.63 9.48 -5.98
C ASP A 203 14.93 9.62 -4.49
N LEU A 204 14.04 10.29 -3.73
CA LEU A 204 14.19 10.41 -2.28
C LEU A 204 14.26 9.06 -1.59
N GLN A 205 13.35 8.13 -1.92
CA GLN A 205 13.28 6.85 -1.24
C GLN A 205 14.44 5.93 -1.64
N LEU A 206 14.80 5.90 -2.92
CA LEU A 206 15.90 5.07 -3.42
C LEU A 206 17.26 5.59 -2.92
N THR A 207 17.47 6.90 -2.89
CA THR A 207 18.66 7.51 -2.29
C THR A 207 18.81 7.14 -0.81
N ARG A 208 17.71 7.13 -0.04
CA ARG A 208 17.74 6.67 1.35
C ARG A 208 18.18 5.21 1.47
N ARG A 209 17.63 4.30 0.63
CA ARG A 209 17.99 2.86 0.66
C ARG A 209 19.44 2.62 0.25
N ARG A 210 20.02 3.48 -0.58
CA ARG A 210 21.46 3.43 -0.86
C ARG A 210 22.30 3.67 0.41
N ASN A 211 21.87 4.61 1.25
CA ASN A 211 22.68 5.12 2.36
C ASN A 211 22.37 4.51 3.73
N THR A 212 21.10 4.30 4.07
CA THR A 212 20.70 4.04 5.46
C THR A 212 19.58 3.03 5.66
N GLY A 213 18.96 2.51 4.61
CA GLY A 213 17.72 1.78 4.81
C GLY A 213 17.71 0.39 4.24
N SER A 214 17.10 -0.54 4.98
CA SER A 214 16.69 -1.87 4.50
C SER A 214 15.18 -2.03 4.44
N GLU A 215 14.39 -1.06 4.91
CA GLU A 215 12.94 -1.10 4.81
C GLU A 215 12.49 -1.07 3.35
N PRO A 216 11.57 -1.94 2.91
CA PRO A 216 11.04 -1.92 1.55
C PRO A 216 10.46 -0.56 1.17
N VAL A 217 10.61 -0.15 -0.07
CA VAL A 217 9.94 1.03 -0.61
C VAL A 217 8.47 0.69 -0.86
N GLY A 218 7.57 1.24 -0.05
CA GLY A 218 6.15 0.96 -0.15
C GLY A 218 5.44 1.89 -1.13
N LEU A 219 4.82 1.32 -2.16
CA LEU A 219 3.89 1.98 -3.04
C LEU A 219 2.49 1.95 -2.41
N LEU A 220 1.79 3.09 -2.43
CA LEU A 220 0.41 3.22 -1.96
C LEU A 220 -0.49 3.64 -3.12
N THR A 221 -1.54 2.88 -3.30
CA THR A 221 -2.59 3.12 -4.29
C THR A 221 -3.98 3.09 -3.65
N HIS A 222 -4.98 3.57 -4.39
CA HIS A 222 -6.40 3.47 -4.06
C HIS A 222 -7.14 3.29 -5.38
N HIS A 223 -7.32 2.06 -5.80
CA HIS A 223 -7.83 1.72 -7.14
C HIS A 223 -9.16 2.41 -7.47
N LEU A 224 -10.03 2.63 -6.47
CA LEU A 224 -11.31 3.32 -6.65
C LEU A 224 -11.17 4.80 -7.05
N ALA A 225 -9.99 5.38 -6.84
CA ALA A 225 -9.70 6.80 -7.16
C ALA A 225 -8.70 6.96 -8.33
N HIS A 226 -8.32 5.86 -8.97
CA HIS A 226 -7.40 5.90 -10.10
C HIS A 226 -8.05 6.49 -11.35
N ASP A 227 -7.29 7.36 -12.02
CA ASP A 227 -7.50 7.72 -13.41
C ASP A 227 -6.63 6.85 -14.35
N ASP A 228 -6.80 6.99 -15.66
CA ASP A 228 -6.01 6.21 -16.62
C ASP A 228 -4.51 6.49 -16.51
N ALA A 229 -4.11 7.72 -16.15
CA ALA A 229 -2.72 8.06 -15.93
C ALA A 229 -2.12 7.33 -14.71
N SER A 230 -2.93 7.02 -13.70
CA SER A 230 -2.51 6.20 -12.55
C SER A 230 -2.20 4.76 -12.96
N PHE A 231 -3.03 4.17 -13.82
CA PHE A 231 -2.80 2.83 -14.35
C PHE A 231 -1.62 2.80 -15.32
N GLU A 232 -1.49 3.79 -16.22
CA GLU A 232 -0.32 3.92 -17.08
C GLU A 232 0.99 3.99 -16.28
N PHE A 233 0.98 4.75 -15.18
CA PHE A 233 2.12 4.79 -14.28
C PHE A 233 2.46 3.41 -13.71
N LEU A 234 1.47 2.66 -13.23
CA LEU A 234 1.68 1.32 -12.67
C LEU A 234 2.25 0.36 -13.71
N GLU A 235 1.68 0.31 -14.92
CA GLU A 235 2.18 -0.50 -16.04
C GLU A 235 3.67 -0.22 -16.33
N LYS A 236 4.02 1.06 -16.47
CA LYS A 236 5.40 1.47 -16.80
C LYS A 236 6.38 1.24 -15.66
N PHE A 237 5.95 1.49 -14.42
CA PHE A 237 6.77 1.25 -13.23
C PHE A 237 7.04 -0.24 -13.03
N LEU A 238 6.01 -1.09 -13.07
CA LEU A 238 6.14 -2.52 -12.87
C LEU A 238 6.94 -3.18 -13.98
N ALA A 239 6.75 -2.79 -15.24
CA ALA A 239 7.54 -3.29 -16.38
C ALA A 239 9.06 -3.12 -16.19
N ILE A 240 9.47 -2.11 -15.42
CA ILE A 240 10.88 -1.89 -15.07
C ILE A 240 11.23 -2.58 -13.74
N ALA A 241 10.52 -2.21 -12.66
CA ALA A 241 10.93 -2.55 -11.30
C ALA A 241 10.67 -4.02 -10.92
N ALA A 242 9.75 -4.72 -11.59
CA ALA A 242 9.50 -6.13 -11.28
C ALA A 242 10.58 -7.07 -11.82
N HIS A 243 11.28 -6.68 -12.89
CA HIS A 243 12.21 -7.55 -13.60
C HIS A 243 13.67 -7.09 -13.55
N HIS A 244 13.97 -6.00 -12.86
CA HIS A 244 15.32 -5.44 -12.80
C HIS A 244 16.18 -6.13 -11.75
N ASP A 245 17.42 -6.51 -12.08
CA ASP A 245 18.35 -7.21 -11.18
C ASP A 245 18.64 -6.47 -9.86
N GLY A 246 18.52 -5.15 -9.85
CA GLY A 246 18.69 -4.30 -8.68
C GLY A 246 17.45 -4.14 -7.80
N ALA A 247 16.35 -4.80 -8.15
CA ALA A 247 15.09 -4.77 -7.42
C ALA A 247 14.69 -6.15 -6.90
N GLU A 248 13.88 -6.18 -5.87
CA GLU A 248 13.21 -7.39 -5.38
C GLU A 248 11.82 -7.06 -4.83
N TRP A 249 10.93 -8.04 -4.91
CA TRP A 249 9.56 -7.95 -4.41
C TRP A 249 9.32 -9.09 -3.42
N PRO A 250 9.59 -8.88 -2.12
CA PRO A 250 9.32 -9.90 -1.10
C PRO A 250 7.82 -10.22 -1.05
N ARG A 251 7.50 -11.47 -0.70
CA ARG A 251 6.11 -11.88 -0.49
C ARG A 251 5.49 -11.04 0.64
N VAL A 252 4.26 -10.59 0.46
CA VAL A 252 3.55 -9.81 1.49
C VAL A 252 3.46 -10.55 2.82
N LYS A 253 3.35 -11.89 2.78
CA LYS A 253 3.35 -12.73 3.99
C LYS A 253 4.64 -12.60 4.81
N ASP A 254 5.78 -12.44 4.15
CA ASP A 254 7.09 -12.36 4.80
C ASP A 254 7.36 -10.96 5.41
N LEU A 255 6.60 -9.95 4.96
CA LEU A 255 6.76 -8.57 5.45
C LEU A 255 6.19 -8.36 6.85
N PHE A 256 5.19 -9.17 7.27
CA PHE A 256 4.48 -9.01 8.54
C PHE A 256 4.62 -10.22 9.45
N GLY A 257 5.39 -11.23 9.03
CA GLY A 257 5.67 -12.47 9.77
C GLY A 257 6.66 -12.33 10.94
#